data_750665fbd52c73969c9620903c5cf538
#
_entry.id   750665fbd52c73969c9620903c5cf538
#
_cell.length_a   1.000
_cell.length_b   1.000
_cell.length_c   1.000
_cell.angle_alpha   90.00
_cell.angle_beta   90.00
_cell.angle_gamma   90.00
#
_symmetry.space_group_name_H-M   'P 1'
#
loop_
_entity.id
_entity.type
_entity.pdbx_description
1 polymer ?
#
loop_
_entity_poly.entity_id
_entity_poly.type
_entity_poly.pdbx_seq_one_letter_code
_entity_poly.pdbx_strand_id
1 'polypeptide(L)'
;MALAEIRAALRGRLQGVGLAADLALAPIDHLFDHEGSRLRFSHEPALYFANHQTSYESFLFAFIHAAVTGTKLFVVTHPGLFDNDYGEHCALLAEHLHRIGHPAADLVAVVAVPHELRAARDFLTGLPQRLEGRSLLVHVEGWRELYEGQRIHMMSRDLMDVALRLGRPVIPVRIIGGLPAEPVGYKFHLPYRMGRLRLTMGAPIAARTLAAAPGFAPRRRLVLGAINAMAPPEHVHAGQPNAGLTKRCLRRHVQTGSSALKCFLLEAIETMADPSAETEHLRAFIRTGVLPRHGVADPDWFARKAMWLTDGRALKTVPAAAAGA
;
A
#
# COMPACT_ATOMS: atom_id res chain seq x y z
N MET A 1 -6.44 16.33 -6.86
CA MET A 1 -5.02 16.34 -7.27
C MET A 1 -4.84 15.39 -8.43
N ALA A 2 -4.20 15.82 -9.50
CA ALA A 2 -3.95 15.00 -10.68
C ALA A 2 -2.88 13.91 -10.39
N LEU A 3 -2.91 12.79 -11.13
CA LEU A 3 -1.92 11.73 -10.98
C LEU A 3 -0.48 12.25 -11.15
N ALA A 4 -0.29 13.16 -12.13
CA ALA A 4 1.01 13.78 -12.36
C ALA A 4 1.53 14.57 -11.15
N GLU A 5 0.65 15.25 -10.42
CA GLU A 5 1.01 16.00 -9.20
C GLU A 5 1.41 15.04 -8.05
N ILE A 6 0.69 13.92 -7.88
CA ILE A 6 1.04 12.89 -6.89
C ILE A 6 2.42 12.30 -7.21
N ARG A 7 2.67 11.96 -8.48
CA ARG A 7 3.96 11.44 -8.93
C ARG A 7 5.09 12.43 -8.70
N ALA A 8 4.90 13.69 -9.11
CA ALA A 8 5.90 14.74 -8.92
C ALA A 8 6.20 14.98 -7.43
N ALA A 9 5.16 15.03 -6.60
CA ALA A 9 5.30 15.20 -5.16
C ALA A 9 6.07 14.03 -4.52
N LEU A 10 5.75 12.77 -4.87
CA LEU A 10 6.45 11.61 -4.35
C LEU A 10 7.91 11.56 -4.83
N ARG A 11 8.18 11.86 -6.09
CA ARG A 11 9.56 11.99 -6.62
C ARG A 11 10.34 13.08 -5.90
N GLY A 12 9.72 14.23 -5.66
CA GLY A 12 10.35 15.31 -4.90
C GLY A 12 10.72 14.91 -3.47
N ARG A 13 9.88 14.11 -2.82
CA ARG A 13 10.15 13.60 -1.46
C ARG A 13 11.21 12.50 -1.41
N LEU A 14 11.35 11.74 -2.48
CA LEU A 14 12.34 10.67 -2.65
C LEU A 14 13.48 11.11 -3.58
N GLN A 15 13.81 12.39 -3.58
CA GLN A 15 14.89 12.92 -4.40
C GLN A 15 16.23 12.29 -4.00
N GLY A 16 17.03 11.87 -4.98
CA GLY A 16 18.33 11.24 -4.77
C GLY A 16 18.30 9.72 -4.53
N VAL A 17 17.11 9.11 -4.51
CA VAL A 17 16.95 7.65 -4.33
C VAL A 17 16.13 7.04 -5.48
N GLY A 18 16.69 7.09 -6.67
CA GLY A 18 16.00 6.83 -7.93
C GLY A 18 15.20 5.54 -7.98
N LEU A 19 15.84 4.39 -7.76
CA LEU A 19 15.17 3.08 -7.78
C LEU A 19 14.09 2.96 -6.67
N ALA A 20 14.37 3.47 -5.47
CA ALA A 20 13.41 3.43 -4.37
C ALA A 20 12.16 4.28 -4.69
N ALA A 21 12.35 5.45 -5.33
CA ALA A 21 11.26 6.30 -5.79
C ALA A 21 10.41 5.59 -6.87
N ASP A 22 11.04 4.96 -7.83
CA ASP A 22 10.34 4.25 -8.91
C ASP A 22 9.59 3.02 -8.39
N LEU A 23 10.14 2.28 -7.43
CA LEU A 23 9.45 1.18 -6.76
C LEU A 23 8.24 1.64 -5.94
N ALA A 24 8.29 2.84 -5.37
CA ALA A 24 7.15 3.45 -4.67
C ALA A 24 6.08 4.01 -5.64
N LEU A 25 6.49 4.46 -6.83
CA LEU A 25 5.59 4.96 -7.87
C LEU A 25 4.87 3.85 -8.63
N ALA A 26 5.49 2.69 -8.81
CA ALA A 26 4.92 1.60 -9.59
C ALA A 26 3.48 1.22 -9.19
N PRO A 27 3.12 1.08 -7.90
CA PRO A 27 1.73 0.84 -7.50
C PRO A 27 0.78 1.99 -7.84
N ILE A 28 1.24 3.22 -7.71
CA ILE A 28 0.43 4.41 -8.03
C ILE A 28 0.10 4.43 -9.52
N ASP A 29 1.08 4.16 -10.36
CA ASP A 29 0.91 4.19 -11.81
C ASP A 29 -0.02 3.09 -12.34
N HIS A 30 0.04 1.91 -11.73
CA HIS A 30 -0.65 0.73 -12.25
C HIS A 30 -1.91 0.32 -11.50
N LEU A 31 -1.99 0.62 -10.21
CA LEU A 31 -3.04 0.12 -9.32
C LEU A 31 -3.94 1.21 -8.76
N PHE A 32 -3.65 2.49 -8.96
CA PHE A 32 -4.44 3.58 -8.43
C PHE A 32 -5.39 4.17 -9.47
N ASP A 33 -6.70 4.20 -9.15
CA ASP A 33 -7.72 4.92 -9.91
C ASP A 33 -7.84 6.35 -9.37
N HIS A 34 -7.01 7.26 -9.88
CA HIS A 34 -6.98 8.65 -9.42
C HIS A 34 -8.23 9.44 -9.84
N GLU A 35 -8.82 9.14 -10.99
CA GLU A 35 -10.00 9.85 -11.52
C GLU A 35 -11.25 9.56 -10.70
N GLY A 36 -11.41 8.29 -10.29
CA GLY A 36 -12.50 7.86 -9.44
C GLY A 36 -12.30 8.18 -7.96
N SER A 37 -11.08 8.51 -7.54
CA SER A 37 -10.76 8.73 -6.13
C SER A 37 -11.14 10.12 -5.63
N ARG A 38 -11.60 10.17 -4.37
CA ARG A 38 -11.93 11.41 -3.67
C ARG A 38 -11.04 11.56 -2.45
N LEU A 39 -9.85 12.14 -2.65
CA LEU A 39 -8.83 12.31 -1.62
C LEU A 39 -9.08 13.57 -0.80
N ARG A 40 -9.10 13.42 0.52
CA ARG A 40 -9.24 14.50 1.50
C ARG A 40 -8.29 14.28 2.67
N PHE A 41 -7.01 14.20 2.37
CA PHE A 41 -5.99 14.05 3.41
C PHE A 41 -5.93 15.30 4.30
N SER A 42 -5.70 15.06 5.58
CA SER A 42 -5.44 16.12 6.56
C SER A 42 -3.94 16.40 6.64
N HIS A 43 -3.56 17.66 6.69
CA HIS A 43 -2.18 18.06 7.02
C HIS A 43 -1.90 17.96 8.52
N GLU A 44 -2.95 18.00 9.34
CA GLU A 44 -2.87 17.71 10.77
C GLU A 44 -2.99 16.20 11.01
N PRO A 45 -2.36 15.68 12.08
CA PRO A 45 -2.45 14.25 12.42
C PRO A 45 -3.91 13.79 12.56
N ALA A 46 -4.27 12.76 11.78
CA ALA A 46 -5.61 12.20 11.72
C ALA A 46 -5.60 10.68 11.82
N LEU A 47 -6.77 10.09 12.05
CA LEU A 47 -7.00 8.66 12.10
C LEU A 47 -7.78 8.24 10.86
N TYR A 48 -7.13 7.53 9.95
CA TYR A 48 -7.77 6.98 8.75
C TYR A 48 -8.28 5.58 9.05
N PHE A 49 -9.60 5.43 9.11
CA PHE A 49 -10.26 4.16 9.37
C PHE A 49 -10.85 3.62 8.08
N ALA A 50 -10.29 2.50 7.61
CA ALA A 50 -10.57 1.94 6.29
C ALA A 50 -11.19 0.54 6.35
N ASN A 51 -11.89 0.13 5.29
CA ASN A 51 -12.12 -1.28 4.97
C ASN A 51 -10.82 -1.94 4.48
N HIS A 52 -10.86 -3.24 4.22
CA HIS A 52 -9.70 -4.02 3.79
C HIS A 52 -10.06 -4.94 2.63
N GLN A 53 -9.43 -4.78 1.48
CA GLN A 53 -9.66 -5.62 0.31
C GLN A 53 -8.44 -6.48 -0.05
N THR A 54 -7.27 -5.86 -0.11
CA THR A 54 -6.07 -6.51 -0.63
C THR A 54 -4.85 -6.31 0.28
N SER A 55 -3.77 -7.03 0.05
CA SER A 55 -2.55 -6.86 0.86
C SER A 55 -1.81 -5.56 0.56
N TYR A 56 -2.05 -4.95 -0.59
CA TYR A 56 -1.22 -3.87 -1.10
C TYR A 56 -1.79 -2.46 -0.87
N GLU A 57 -3.07 -2.36 -0.56
CA GLU A 57 -3.75 -1.07 -0.42
C GLU A 57 -3.19 -0.18 0.67
N SER A 58 -2.70 -0.79 1.77
CA SER A 58 -2.06 -0.03 2.86
C SER A 58 -0.82 0.71 2.38
N PHE A 59 -0.01 0.09 1.52
CA PHE A 59 1.19 0.71 0.95
C PHE A 59 0.84 1.76 -0.09
N LEU A 60 -0.13 1.46 -0.96
CA LEU A 60 -0.63 2.44 -1.91
C LEU A 60 -1.15 3.68 -1.19
N PHE A 61 -1.96 3.51 -0.15
CA PHE A 61 -2.45 4.60 0.68
C PHE A 61 -1.29 5.39 1.31
N ALA A 62 -0.31 4.68 1.88
CA ALA A 62 0.83 5.31 2.56
C ALA A 62 1.66 6.16 1.61
N PHE A 63 1.96 5.67 0.40
CA PHE A 63 2.70 6.42 -0.61
C PHE A 63 1.93 7.65 -1.10
N ILE A 64 0.62 7.53 -1.34
CA ILE A 64 -0.21 8.67 -1.73
C ILE A 64 -0.32 9.69 -0.58
N HIS A 65 -0.52 9.22 0.65
CA HIS A 65 -0.55 10.09 1.83
C HIS A 65 0.77 10.87 1.96
N ALA A 66 1.91 10.18 1.91
CA ALA A 66 3.22 10.82 1.99
C ALA A 66 3.43 11.83 0.85
N ALA A 67 3.03 11.50 -0.37
CA ALA A 67 3.12 12.40 -1.52
C ALA A 67 2.30 13.68 -1.29
N VAL A 68 1.04 13.53 -0.86
CA VAL A 68 0.08 14.65 -0.75
C VAL A 68 0.37 15.53 0.45
N THR A 69 0.59 14.94 1.63
CA THR A 69 0.66 15.68 2.88
C THR A 69 2.08 16.01 3.32
N GLY A 70 3.04 15.16 2.99
CA GLY A 70 4.39 15.21 3.55
C GLY A 70 4.45 14.95 5.06
N THR A 71 3.36 14.50 5.64
CA THR A 71 3.29 14.19 7.07
C THR A 71 3.56 12.71 7.33
N LYS A 72 3.97 12.40 8.54
CA LYS A 72 4.28 11.03 8.96
C LYS A 72 3.01 10.19 9.06
N LEU A 73 3.04 8.96 8.52
CA LEU A 73 1.95 7.98 8.62
C LEU A 73 2.42 6.73 9.38
N PHE A 74 1.60 6.28 10.30
CA PHE A 74 1.74 5.02 10.99
C PHE A 74 0.71 4.04 10.44
N VAL A 75 1.17 2.92 9.88
CA VAL A 75 0.31 1.87 9.31
C VAL A 75 0.32 0.67 10.23
N VAL A 76 -0.86 0.32 10.73
CA VAL A 76 -1.03 -0.89 11.56
C VAL A 76 -1.42 -2.05 10.68
N THR A 77 -0.72 -3.16 10.81
CA THR A 77 -0.93 -4.35 10.01
C THR A 77 -0.84 -5.64 10.83
N HIS A 78 -1.20 -6.74 10.19
CA HIS A 78 -1.05 -8.08 10.77
C HIS A 78 0.41 -8.54 10.67
N PRO A 79 0.96 -9.26 11.68
CA PRO A 79 2.36 -9.74 11.67
C PRO A 79 2.72 -10.55 10.42
N GLY A 80 1.83 -11.42 9.95
CA GLY A 80 2.05 -12.21 8.74
C GLY A 80 2.25 -11.39 7.45
N LEU A 81 2.12 -10.06 7.50
CA LEU A 81 2.55 -9.21 6.40
C LEU A 81 4.08 -9.19 6.29
N PHE A 82 4.79 -9.29 7.41
CA PHE A 82 6.26 -9.28 7.45
C PHE A 82 6.89 -10.64 7.14
N ASP A 83 6.07 -11.69 7.15
CA ASP A 83 6.50 -13.05 6.79
C ASP A 83 6.37 -13.32 5.27
N ASN A 84 6.15 -12.27 4.49
CA ASN A 84 5.97 -12.39 3.05
C ASN A 84 6.68 -11.26 2.29
N ASP A 85 6.70 -11.36 0.96
CA ASP A 85 7.38 -10.40 0.08
C ASP A 85 6.98 -8.95 0.25
N TYR A 86 5.74 -8.64 0.72
CA TYR A 86 5.31 -7.26 0.96
C TYR A 86 6.06 -6.64 2.13
N GLY A 87 6.18 -7.37 3.22
CA GLY A 87 6.93 -6.91 4.38
C GLY A 87 8.41 -6.77 4.08
N GLU A 88 8.99 -7.74 3.40
CA GLU A 88 10.40 -7.68 2.98
C GLU A 88 10.66 -6.52 2.02
N HIS A 89 9.75 -6.28 1.05
CA HIS A 89 9.84 -5.12 0.17
C HIS A 89 9.90 -3.80 0.94
N CYS A 90 9.01 -3.62 1.90
CA CYS A 90 8.95 -2.40 2.70
C CYS A 90 10.12 -2.26 3.66
N ALA A 91 10.56 -3.37 4.27
CA ALA A 91 11.71 -3.37 5.14
C ALA A 91 12.99 -2.96 4.38
N LEU A 92 13.21 -3.50 3.18
CA LEU A 92 14.35 -3.13 2.33
C LEU A 92 14.31 -1.65 1.91
N LEU A 93 13.14 -1.10 1.60
CA LEU A 93 13.00 0.33 1.29
C LEU A 93 13.29 1.21 2.51
N ALA A 94 12.70 0.89 3.65
CA ALA A 94 12.90 1.64 4.88
C ALA A 94 14.37 1.60 5.34
N GLU A 95 14.98 0.41 5.32
CA GLU A 95 16.40 0.23 5.66
C GLU A 95 17.31 1.09 4.77
N HIS A 96 17.05 1.10 3.46
CA HIS A 96 17.81 1.94 2.54
C HIS A 96 17.73 3.42 2.90
N LEU A 97 16.50 3.94 3.06
CA LEU A 97 16.26 5.34 3.38
C LEU A 97 16.91 5.74 4.73
N HIS A 98 16.81 4.87 5.74
CA HIS A 98 17.50 5.11 7.02
C HIS A 98 19.02 5.11 6.91
N ARG A 99 19.60 4.15 6.17
CA ARG A 99 21.05 4.00 6.03
C ARG A 99 21.69 5.21 5.35
N ILE A 100 21.02 5.79 4.36
CA ILE A 100 21.50 6.99 3.68
C ILE A 100 21.08 8.30 4.38
N GLY A 101 20.42 8.22 5.53
CA GLY A 101 19.92 9.38 6.27
C GLY A 101 18.86 10.19 5.56
N HIS A 102 18.07 9.55 4.69
CA HIS A 102 17.09 10.25 3.87
C HIS A 102 15.87 10.69 4.71
N PRO A 103 15.42 11.96 4.60
CA PRO A 103 14.32 12.49 5.44
C PRO A 103 12.99 11.78 5.23
N ALA A 104 12.80 11.11 4.08
CA ALA A 104 11.60 10.31 3.81
C ALA A 104 11.56 8.98 4.58
N ALA A 105 12.66 8.54 5.22
CA ALA A 105 12.70 7.30 5.99
C ALA A 105 11.61 7.23 7.06
N ASP A 106 11.26 8.36 7.64
CA ASP A 106 10.26 8.47 8.70
C ASP A 106 8.84 8.78 8.20
N LEU A 107 8.62 9.00 6.90
CA LEU A 107 7.30 9.38 6.40
C LEU A 107 6.27 8.25 6.56
N VAL A 108 6.72 6.99 6.47
CA VAL A 108 5.86 5.81 6.65
C VAL A 108 6.49 4.89 7.68
N ALA A 109 5.72 4.53 8.71
CA ALA A 109 6.09 3.51 9.68
C ALA A 109 5.06 2.38 9.64
N VAL A 110 5.48 1.19 9.24
CA VAL A 110 4.63 -0.01 9.21
C VAL A 110 4.95 -0.88 10.42
N VAL A 111 3.94 -1.19 11.23
CA VAL A 111 4.11 -1.95 12.47
C VAL A 111 3.04 -3.01 12.58
N ALA A 112 3.46 -4.22 12.98
CA ALA A 112 2.56 -5.33 13.21
C ALA A 112 1.90 -5.26 14.59
N VAL A 113 0.61 -5.57 14.64
CA VAL A 113 -0.07 -5.86 15.91
C VAL A 113 0.29 -7.29 16.32
N PRO A 114 0.75 -7.52 17.55
CA PRO A 114 1.03 -8.87 18.02
C PRO A 114 -0.17 -9.82 17.89
N HIS A 115 0.08 -11.09 17.63
CA HIS A 115 -0.98 -12.12 17.56
C HIS A 115 -1.60 -12.43 18.91
N GLU A 116 -0.77 -12.43 19.97
CA GLU A 116 -1.23 -12.70 21.30
C GLU A 116 -2.15 -11.58 21.80
N LEU A 117 -3.35 -11.92 22.26
CA LEU A 117 -4.39 -10.97 22.64
C LEU A 117 -3.91 -9.94 23.67
N ARG A 118 -3.13 -10.37 24.68
CA ARG A 118 -2.59 -9.48 25.70
C ARG A 118 -1.60 -8.51 25.11
N ALA A 119 -0.64 -9.00 24.32
CA ALA A 119 0.36 -8.18 23.66
C ALA A 119 -0.28 -7.21 22.63
N ALA A 120 -1.33 -7.63 21.93
CA ALA A 120 -2.10 -6.76 21.04
C ALA A 120 -2.79 -5.62 21.80
N ARG A 121 -3.38 -5.91 22.96
CA ARG A 121 -4.00 -4.91 23.82
C ARG A 121 -2.97 -3.93 24.40
N ASP A 122 -1.83 -4.44 24.87
CA ASP A 122 -0.73 -3.62 25.38
C ASP A 122 -0.16 -2.74 24.26
N PHE A 123 -0.01 -3.27 23.04
CA PHE A 123 0.38 -2.51 21.85
C PHE A 123 -0.59 -1.35 21.57
N LEU A 124 -1.89 -1.64 21.51
CA LEU A 124 -2.93 -0.62 21.25
C LEU A 124 -3.01 0.40 22.40
N THR A 125 -2.76 -0.03 23.63
CA THR A 125 -2.71 0.86 24.78
C THR A 125 -1.54 1.83 24.69
N GLY A 126 -0.37 1.39 24.25
CA GLY A 126 0.83 2.21 24.05
C GLY A 126 0.87 2.96 22.71
N LEU A 127 -0.11 2.74 21.81
CA LEU A 127 -0.11 3.33 20.49
C LEU A 127 -0.11 4.86 20.48
N PRO A 128 -0.82 5.57 21.36
CA PRO A 128 -0.77 7.04 21.41
C PRO A 128 0.63 7.61 21.56
N GLN A 129 1.47 7.01 22.41
CA GLN A 129 2.85 7.43 22.63
C GLN A 129 3.74 7.12 21.40
N ARG A 130 3.47 6.01 20.71
CA ARG A 130 4.22 5.59 19.52
C ARG A 130 3.93 6.43 18.29
N LEU A 131 2.77 7.09 18.24
CA LEU A 131 2.36 7.87 17.07
C LEU A 131 3.18 9.15 16.87
N GLU A 132 3.71 9.76 17.93
CA GLU A 132 4.64 10.90 17.86
C GLU A 132 4.26 11.96 16.81
N GLY A 133 3.00 12.36 16.76
CA GLY A 133 2.49 13.30 15.75
C GLY A 133 2.19 12.71 14.38
N ARG A 134 2.37 11.39 14.16
CA ARG A 134 1.99 10.71 12.92
C ARG A 134 0.48 10.54 12.80
N SER A 135 -0.03 10.57 11.58
CA SER A 135 -1.37 10.05 11.28
C SER A 135 -1.38 8.52 11.40
N LEU A 136 -2.55 7.94 11.60
CA LEU A 136 -2.74 6.50 11.74
C LEU A 136 -3.64 5.98 10.61
N LEU A 137 -3.21 4.92 9.92
CA LEU A 137 -4.07 4.09 9.07
C LEU A 137 -4.31 2.75 9.74
N VAL A 138 -5.57 2.35 9.80
CA VAL A 138 -5.95 1.01 10.27
C VAL A 138 -7.18 0.49 9.54
N HIS A 139 -7.19 -0.80 9.25
CA HIS A 139 -8.34 -1.52 8.73
C HIS A 139 -9.23 -1.97 9.88
N VAL A 140 -10.44 -1.42 9.97
CA VAL A 140 -11.27 -1.48 11.18
C VAL A 140 -11.77 -2.87 11.55
N GLU A 141 -11.91 -3.78 10.57
CA GLU A 141 -12.35 -5.15 10.81
C GLU A 141 -11.19 -6.11 11.11
N GLY A 142 -9.97 -5.78 10.68
CA GLY A 142 -8.81 -6.65 10.81
C GLY A 142 -8.77 -7.83 9.81
N TRP A 143 -9.80 -7.96 8.94
CA TRP A 143 -9.84 -8.97 7.85
C TRP A 143 -10.17 -8.31 6.52
N ARG A 144 -9.90 -9.10 5.46
CA ARG A 144 -10.22 -8.65 4.09
C ARG A 144 -11.67 -8.99 3.74
N GLU A 145 -12.29 -8.08 3.02
CA GLU A 145 -13.55 -8.33 2.33
C GLU A 145 -13.41 -9.48 1.32
N LEU A 146 -14.51 -10.11 0.99
CA LEU A 146 -14.58 -11.24 0.06
C LEU A 146 -15.11 -10.84 -1.31
N TYR A 147 -15.81 -9.70 -1.41
CA TYR A 147 -16.35 -9.17 -2.65
C TYR A 147 -16.47 -7.65 -2.60
N GLU A 148 -16.58 -7.06 -3.76
CA GLU A 148 -16.70 -5.61 -3.91
C GLU A 148 -18.00 -5.08 -3.28
N GLY A 149 -17.92 -4.02 -2.52
CA GLY A 149 -19.08 -3.42 -1.86
C GLY A 149 -19.54 -4.11 -0.57
N GLN A 150 -18.84 -5.16 -0.11
CA GLN A 150 -19.16 -5.81 1.17
C GLN A 150 -19.26 -4.78 2.30
N ARG A 151 -20.33 -4.87 3.08
CA ARG A 151 -20.52 -3.96 4.23
C ARG A 151 -19.60 -4.35 5.37
N ILE A 152 -19.05 -3.35 6.01
CA ILE A 152 -18.26 -3.51 7.23
C ILE A 152 -19.22 -3.62 8.41
N HIS A 153 -19.04 -4.68 9.23
CA HIS A 153 -19.90 -4.95 10.38
C HIS A 153 -19.16 -4.87 11.71
N MET A 154 -17.85 -5.01 11.71
CA MET A 154 -17.06 -5.14 12.92
C MET A 154 -16.03 -4.03 13.07
N MET A 155 -15.76 -3.67 14.31
CA MET A 155 -14.71 -2.75 14.71
C MET A 155 -14.34 -3.05 16.16
N SER A 156 -13.07 -3.10 16.46
CA SER A 156 -12.57 -3.32 17.82
C SER A 156 -12.95 -2.16 18.75
N ARG A 157 -13.31 -2.49 19.99
CA ARG A 157 -13.51 -1.49 21.05
C ARG A 157 -12.20 -0.79 21.36
N ASP A 158 -11.09 -1.54 21.44
CA ASP A 158 -9.77 -0.99 21.78
C ASP A 158 -9.33 0.05 20.76
N LEU A 159 -9.68 -0.13 19.47
CA LEU A 159 -9.42 0.86 18.44
C LEU A 159 -10.23 2.15 18.63
N MET A 160 -11.49 2.02 19.05
CA MET A 160 -12.31 3.19 19.40
C MET A 160 -11.75 3.93 20.61
N ASP A 161 -11.27 3.20 21.61
CA ASP A 161 -10.67 3.78 22.80
C ASP A 161 -9.34 4.50 22.48
N VAL A 162 -8.55 3.99 21.51
CA VAL A 162 -7.40 4.69 20.96
C VAL A 162 -7.82 6.01 20.30
N ALA A 163 -8.87 5.98 19.48
CA ALA A 163 -9.37 7.19 18.82
C ALA A 163 -9.81 8.27 19.81
N LEU A 164 -10.53 7.87 20.85
CA LEU A 164 -10.96 8.80 21.91
C LEU A 164 -9.79 9.39 22.70
N ARG A 165 -8.80 8.57 23.07
CA ARG A 165 -7.61 9.02 23.82
C ARG A 165 -6.74 9.98 23.01
N LEU A 166 -6.63 9.75 21.70
CA LEU A 166 -5.86 10.63 20.82
C LEU A 166 -6.52 11.98 20.60
N GLY A 167 -7.85 12.06 20.74
CA GLY A 167 -8.58 13.32 20.54
C GLY A 167 -8.47 13.88 19.12
N ARG A 168 -8.15 13.02 18.13
CA ARG A 168 -7.96 13.39 16.72
C ARG A 168 -9.19 13.11 15.89
N PRO A 169 -9.39 13.82 14.77
CA PRO A 169 -10.49 13.49 13.86
C PRO A 169 -10.29 12.09 13.25
N VAL A 170 -11.39 11.35 13.13
CA VAL A 170 -11.45 10.11 12.36
C VAL A 170 -11.90 10.43 10.95
N ILE A 171 -11.09 10.09 9.96
CA ILE A 171 -11.42 10.21 8.54
C ILE A 171 -11.81 8.81 8.04
N PRO A 172 -13.11 8.60 7.75
CA PRO A 172 -13.55 7.34 7.18
C PRO A 172 -13.00 7.20 5.77
N VAL A 173 -12.49 6.00 5.44
CA VAL A 173 -11.92 5.69 4.12
C VAL A 173 -12.63 4.45 3.57
N ARG A 174 -13.09 4.52 2.33
CA ARG A 174 -13.56 3.38 1.57
C ARG A 174 -12.61 3.09 0.43
N ILE A 175 -12.09 1.87 0.42
CA ILE A 175 -11.21 1.33 -0.62
C ILE A 175 -12.05 0.37 -1.45
N ILE A 176 -12.08 0.57 -2.76
CA ILE A 176 -12.85 -0.24 -3.70
C ILE A 176 -12.04 -0.51 -4.97
N GLY A 177 -12.47 -1.50 -5.77
CA GLY A 177 -11.84 -1.86 -7.05
C GLY A 177 -10.83 -2.99 -6.97
N GLY A 178 -10.52 -3.48 -5.76
CA GLY A 178 -9.58 -4.59 -5.56
C GLY A 178 -10.22 -5.98 -5.67
N LEU A 179 -11.53 -6.08 -5.62
CA LEU A 179 -12.26 -7.35 -5.57
C LEU A 179 -13.30 -7.46 -6.69
N PRO A 180 -13.68 -8.68 -7.10
CA PRO A 180 -14.82 -8.90 -7.99
C PRO A 180 -16.13 -8.58 -7.26
N ALA A 181 -17.21 -8.42 -8.03
CA ALA A 181 -18.56 -8.21 -7.50
C ALA A 181 -19.10 -9.46 -6.78
N GLU A 182 -18.71 -10.66 -7.26
CA GLU A 182 -19.11 -11.92 -6.65
C GLU A 182 -18.16 -12.32 -5.53
N PRO A 183 -18.70 -12.96 -4.46
CA PRO A 183 -17.87 -13.44 -3.36
C PRO A 183 -16.76 -14.39 -3.81
N VAL A 184 -15.59 -14.25 -3.25
CA VAL A 184 -14.44 -15.12 -3.50
C VAL A 184 -14.23 -16.06 -2.31
N GLY A 185 -13.94 -17.31 -2.62
CA GLY A 185 -13.69 -18.33 -1.59
C GLY A 185 -12.29 -18.26 -0.97
N TYR A 186 -11.43 -17.38 -1.47
CA TYR A 186 -10.05 -17.23 -1.00
C TYR A 186 -9.54 -15.78 -1.17
N LYS A 187 -8.50 -15.44 -0.44
CA LYS A 187 -7.88 -14.11 -0.51
C LYS A 187 -7.13 -13.93 -1.82
N PHE A 188 -7.47 -12.90 -2.58
CA PHE A 188 -6.70 -12.54 -3.77
C PHE A 188 -5.34 -11.95 -3.40
N HIS A 189 -4.36 -12.35 -4.18
CA HIS A 189 -3.05 -11.73 -4.19
C HIS A 189 -2.88 -10.93 -5.47
N LEU A 190 -2.23 -9.79 -5.36
CA LEU A 190 -1.83 -8.94 -6.46
C LEU A 190 -1.10 -9.74 -7.55
N PRO A 191 -1.29 -9.47 -8.84
CA PRO A 191 -2.28 -8.57 -9.46
C PRO A 191 -3.49 -9.29 -10.07
N TYR A 192 -3.76 -10.50 -9.63
CA TYR A 192 -4.76 -11.39 -10.25
C TYR A 192 -6.17 -10.85 -10.05
N ARG A 193 -6.86 -10.59 -11.20
CA ARG A 193 -8.26 -10.14 -11.23
C ARG A 193 -8.56 -8.85 -10.46
N MET A 194 -7.52 -8.13 -10.05
CA MET A 194 -7.69 -6.84 -9.37
C MET A 194 -7.95 -5.73 -10.37
N GLY A 195 -8.93 -4.90 -10.07
CA GLY A 195 -9.09 -3.60 -10.69
C GLY A 195 -8.11 -2.59 -10.10
N ARG A 196 -8.17 -1.35 -10.60
CA ARG A 196 -7.49 -0.23 -9.98
C ARG A 196 -8.20 0.14 -8.69
N LEU A 197 -7.43 0.34 -7.64
CA LEU A 197 -7.94 0.73 -6.32
C LEU A 197 -8.36 2.20 -6.33
N ARG A 198 -9.60 2.43 -5.95
CA ARG A 198 -10.17 3.76 -5.73
C ARG A 198 -10.23 4.04 -4.24
N LEU A 199 -9.76 5.21 -3.85
CA LEU A 199 -9.79 5.69 -2.47
C LEU A 199 -10.84 6.79 -2.34
N THR A 200 -11.87 6.53 -1.56
CA THR A 200 -12.88 7.54 -1.22
C THR A 200 -12.79 7.89 0.26
N MET A 201 -12.60 9.17 0.55
CA MET A 201 -12.53 9.68 1.91
C MET A 201 -13.79 10.45 2.24
N GLY A 202 -14.42 10.10 3.36
CA GLY A 202 -15.58 10.79 3.89
C GLY A 202 -15.24 12.06 4.64
N ALA A 203 -16.27 12.75 5.10
CA ALA A 203 -16.10 13.91 5.99
C ALA A 203 -15.43 13.48 7.31
N PRO A 204 -14.48 14.27 7.85
CA PRO A 204 -13.88 13.98 9.15
C PRO A 204 -14.93 13.98 10.27
N ILE A 205 -14.91 12.94 11.08
CA ILE A 205 -15.70 12.83 12.30
C ILE A 205 -14.86 13.44 13.43
N ALA A 206 -15.27 14.59 13.92
CA ALA A 206 -14.54 15.27 14.98
C ALA A 206 -14.47 14.43 16.26
N ALA A 207 -13.35 14.47 16.98
CA ALA A 207 -13.18 13.74 18.23
C ALA A 207 -14.26 14.05 19.26
N ARG A 208 -14.70 15.31 19.35
CA ARG A 208 -15.82 15.74 20.20
C ARG A 208 -17.14 15.05 19.86
N THR A 209 -17.40 14.81 18.58
CA THR A 209 -18.60 14.08 18.11
C THR A 209 -18.58 12.61 18.56
N LEU A 210 -17.41 11.97 18.48
CA LEU A 210 -17.24 10.61 18.99
C LEU A 210 -17.35 10.57 20.52
N ALA A 211 -16.76 11.52 21.22
CA ALA A 211 -16.82 11.60 22.67
C ALA A 211 -18.25 11.83 23.19
N ALA A 212 -19.05 12.66 22.51
CA ALA A 212 -20.43 12.95 22.86
C ALA A 212 -21.38 11.76 22.63
N ALA A 213 -21.06 10.83 21.75
CA ALA A 213 -21.90 9.66 21.51
C ALA A 213 -21.88 8.69 22.72
N PRO A 214 -23.05 8.26 23.22
CA PRO A 214 -23.14 7.50 24.47
C PRO A 214 -22.73 6.05 24.30
N GLY A 215 -21.45 5.76 24.60
CA GLY A 215 -20.92 4.39 24.59
C GLY A 215 -20.43 3.88 23.23
N PHE A 216 -19.91 2.65 23.22
CA PHE A 216 -19.23 2.06 22.05
C PHE A 216 -20.16 1.84 20.84
N ALA A 217 -21.35 1.32 21.05
CA ALA A 217 -22.23 0.94 19.94
C ALA A 217 -22.67 2.16 19.07
N PRO A 218 -23.09 3.29 19.62
CA PRO A 218 -23.33 4.52 18.85
C PRO A 218 -22.08 5.03 18.12
N ARG A 219 -20.91 5.07 18.77
CA ARG A 219 -19.65 5.48 18.16
C ARG A 219 -19.27 4.61 16.98
N ARG A 220 -19.38 3.29 17.15
CA ARG A 220 -19.17 2.32 16.08
C ARG A 220 -20.10 2.57 14.90
N ARG A 221 -21.39 2.79 15.16
CA ARG A 221 -22.36 3.10 14.08
C ARG A 221 -22.01 4.36 13.30
N LEU A 222 -21.54 5.40 13.98
CA LEU A 222 -21.09 6.63 13.30
C LEU A 222 -19.93 6.33 12.32
N VAL A 223 -18.90 5.64 12.79
CA VAL A 223 -17.71 5.35 11.97
C VAL A 223 -18.04 4.38 10.85
N LEU A 224 -18.61 3.21 11.16
CA LEU A 224 -18.93 2.20 10.16
C LEU A 224 -20.00 2.69 9.19
N GLY A 225 -20.99 3.45 9.67
CA GLY A 225 -21.99 4.08 8.82
C GLY A 225 -21.39 5.01 7.78
N ALA A 226 -20.40 5.83 8.18
CA ALA A 226 -19.70 6.73 7.27
C ALA A 226 -18.86 5.96 6.23
N ILE A 227 -18.17 4.89 6.61
CA ILE A 227 -17.41 4.06 5.67
C ILE A 227 -18.35 3.34 4.70
N ASN A 228 -19.44 2.71 5.23
CA ASN A 228 -20.38 1.96 4.42
C ASN A 228 -21.20 2.85 3.47
N ALA A 229 -21.47 4.10 3.83
CA ALA A 229 -22.16 5.06 2.96
C ALA A 229 -21.37 5.42 1.68
N MET A 230 -20.07 5.16 1.67
CA MET A 230 -19.21 5.38 0.50
C MET A 230 -19.04 4.12 -0.35
N ALA A 231 -19.61 2.98 0.06
CA ALA A 231 -19.59 1.75 -0.74
C ALA A 231 -20.37 1.97 -2.05
N PRO A 232 -19.90 1.39 -3.17
CA PRO A 232 -20.71 1.36 -4.39
C PRO A 232 -22.01 0.57 -4.16
N PRO A 233 -23.04 0.80 -4.96
CA PRO A 233 -24.18 -0.10 -4.99
C PRO A 233 -23.72 -1.55 -5.20
N GLU A 234 -24.39 -2.50 -4.56
CA GLU A 234 -24.14 -3.92 -4.78
C GLU A 234 -24.11 -4.23 -6.28
N HIS A 235 -23.14 -5.05 -6.71
CA HIS A 235 -22.92 -5.49 -8.10
C HIS A 235 -22.22 -4.50 -9.05
N VAL A 236 -21.70 -3.38 -8.58
CA VAL A 236 -20.90 -2.50 -9.44
C VAL A 236 -19.41 -2.82 -9.30
N HIS A 237 -18.78 -3.30 -10.36
CA HIS A 237 -17.32 -3.38 -10.44
C HIS A 237 -16.73 -1.96 -10.39
N ALA A 238 -16.02 -1.65 -9.34
CA ALA A 238 -15.48 -0.33 -9.13
C ALA A 238 -14.18 -0.05 -9.91
N GLY A 239 -13.56 -1.06 -10.49
CA GLY A 239 -12.29 -0.87 -11.21
C GLY A 239 -12.18 -1.73 -12.47
N GLN A 240 -11.64 -1.12 -13.53
CA GLN A 240 -11.23 -1.88 -14.73
C GLN A 240 -9.92 -2.61 -14.43
N PRO A 241 -9.86 -3.95 -14.59
CA PRO A 241 -8.62 -4.67 -14.45
C PRO A 241 -7.58 -4.14 -15.45
N ASN A 242 -6.34 -3.98 -15.01
CA ASN A 242 -5.24 -3.80 -15.96
C ASN A 242 -4.88 -5.17 -16.58
N ALA A 243 -5.70 -5.59 -17.56
CA ALA A 243 -5.61 -6.91 -18.16
C ALA A 243 -4.23 -7.19 -18.78
N GLY A 244 -3.62 -6.18 -19.38
CA GLY A 244 -2.28 -6.28 -19.97
C GLY A 244 -1.21 -6.59 -18.91
N LEU A 245 -1.20 -5.83 -17.82
CA LEU A 245 -0.29 -6.05 -16.69
C LEU A 245 -0.54 -7.42 -16.05
N THR A 246 -1.80 -7.74 -15.75
CA THR A 246 -2.18 -9.05 -15.17
C THR A 246 -1.67 -10.22 -16.01
N LYS A 247 -1.86 -10.15 -17.34
CA LYS A 247 -1.38 -11.20 -18.26
C LYS A 247 0.14 -11.33 -18.25
N ARG A 248 0.87 -10.21 -18.21
CA ARG A 248 2.34 -10.25 -18.14
C ARG A 248 2.83 -10.80 -16.80
N CYS A 249 2.28 -10.34 -15.68
CA CYS A 249 2.61 -10.85 -14.36
C CYS A 249 2.35 -12.36 -14.23
N LEU A 250 1.20 -12.84 -14.73
CA LEU A 250 0.87 -14.26 -14.72
C LEU A 250 1.87 -15.08 -15.54
N ARG A 251 2.20 -14.59 -16.74
CA ARG A 251 3.21 -15.25 -17.60
C ARG A 251 4.56 -15.34 -16.87
N ARG A 252 5.02 -14.25 -16.28
CA ARG A 252 6.27 -14.21 -15.51
C ARG A 252 6.22 -15.17 -14.32
N HIS A 253 5.14 -15.17 -13.56
CA HIS A 253 4.95 -16.09 -12.44
C HIS A 253 5.08 -17.56 -12.87
N VAL A 254 4.39 -17.95 -13.95
CA VAL A 254 4.47 -19.33 -14.51
C VAL A 254 5.89 -19.66 -14.98
N GLN A 255 6.60 -18.71 -15.57
CA GLN A 255 7.96 -18.93 -16.09
C GLN A 255 9.03 -18.99 -14.99
N THR A 256 8.86 -18.21 -13.92
CA THR A 256 9.92 -18.04 -12.91
C THR A 256 9.59 -18.67 -11.57
N GLY A 257 8.32 -18.93 -11.27
CA GLY A 257 7.87 -19.30 -9.92
C GLY A 257 7.95 -18.16 -8.89
N SER A 258 8.35 -16.96 -9.32
CA SER A 258 8.44 -15.80 -8.43
C SER A 258 7.07 -15.35 -7.93
N SER A 259 7.03 -14.73 -6.77
CA SER A 259 5.78 -14.26 -6.18
C SER A 259 5.05 -13.21 -7.03
N ALA A 260 3.76 -13.06 -6.78
CA ALA A 260 2.94 -12.09 -7.51
C ALA A 260 3.45 -10.64 -7.35
N LEU A 261 3.95 -10.25 -6.16
CA LEU A 261 4.53 -8.93 -5.93
C LEU A 261 5.81 -8.71 -6.75
N LYS A 262 6.74 -9.66 -6.72
CA LYS A 262 7.98 -9.58 -7.50
C LYS A 262 7.68 -9.48 -8.99
N CYS A 263 6.79 -10.33 -9.51
CA CYS A 263 6.35 -10.26 -10.89
C CYS A 263 5.74 -8.90 -11.24
N PHE A 264 4.90 -8.36 -10.36
CA PHE A 264 4.31 -7.04 -10.57
C PHE A 264 5.37 -5.93 -10.62
N LEU A 265 6.27 -5.87 -9.63
CA LEU A 265 7.31 -4.85 -9.58
C LEU A 265 8.25 -4.92 -10.78
N LEU A 266 8.64 -6.12 -11.21
CA LEU A 266 9.47 -6.32 -12.41
C LEU A 266 8.76 -5.83 -13.68
N GLU A 267 7.50 -6.21 -13.88
CA GLU A 267 6.71 -5.75 -15.03
C GLU A 267 6.50 -4.23 -15.03
N ALA A 268 6.24 -3.65 -13.85
CA ALA A 268 6.08 -2.21 -13.70
C ALA A 268 7.39 -1.47 -14.02
N ILE A 269 8.53 -1.94 -13.52
CA ILE A 269 9.85 -1.39 -13.80
C ILE A 269 10.15 -1.49 -15.31
N GLU A 270 9.93 -2.64 -15.94
CA GLU A 270 10.21 -2.83 -17.36
C GLU A 270 9.36 -1.94 -18.28
N THR A 271 8.16 -1.59 -17.87
CA THR A 271 7.22 -0.79 -18.66
C THR A 271 7.15 0.69 -18.24
N MET A 272 7.91 1.10 -17.24
CA MET A 272 7.93 2.50 -16.78
C MET A 272 8.47 3.43 -17.88
N ALA A 273 7.71 4.49 -18.19
CA ALA A 273 8.04 5.38 -19.31
C ALA A 273 9.21 6.33 -19.03
N ASP A 274 9.39 6.70 -17.75
CA ASP A 274 10.41 7.67 -17.33
C ASP A 274 11.11 7.17 -16.06
N PRO A 275 11.99 6.14 -16.19
CA PRO A 275 12.70 5.54 -15.08
C PRO A 275 13.89 6.39 -14.64
N SER A 276 14.29 6.23 -13.39
CA SER A 276 15.55 6.77 -12.90
C SER A 276 16.76 6.03 -13.50
N ALA A 277 17.94 6.62 -13.42
CA ALA A 277 19.18 5.97 -13.85
C ALA A 277 19.42 4.64 -13.11
N GLU A 278 19.12 4.56 -11.82
CA GLU A 278 19.21 3.31 -11.05
C GLU A 278 18.23 2.24 -11.53
N THR A 279 17.03 2.65 -11.95
CA THR A 279 16.05 1.73 -12.54
C THR A 279 16.51 1.22 -13.91
N GLU A 280 17.17 2.05 -14.71
CA GLU A 280 17.82 1.58 -15.94
C GLU A 280 18.96 0.58 -15.67
N HIS A 281 19.73 0.79 -14.62
CA HIS A 281 20.71 -0.20 -14.17
C HIS A 281 20.06 -1.52 -13.74
N LEU A 282 18.90 -1.46 -13.06
CA LEU A 282 18.14 -2.67 -12.71
C LEU A 282 17.62 -3.38 -13.96
N ARG A 283 17.09 -2.65 -14.94
CA ARG A 283 16.69 -3.22 -16.24
C ARG A 283 17.87 -3.91 -16.96
N ALA A 284 19.03 -3.28 -16.93
CA ALA A 284 20.23 -3.88 -17.49
C ALA A 284 20.64 -5.17 -16.75
N PHE A 285 20.60 -5.13 -15.40
CA PHE A 285 20.85 -6.31 -14.58
C PHE A 285 19.87 -7.45 -14.87
N ILE A 286 18.57 -7.17 -14.97
CA ILE A 286 17.55 -8.17 -15.30
C ILE A 286 17.88 -8.87 -16.63
N ARG A 287 18.39 -8.12 -17.63
CA ARG A 287 18.72 -8.67 -18.96
C ARG A 287 20.04 -9.40 -18.99
N THR A 288 21.05 -8.95 -18.27
CA THR A 288 22.44 -9.42 -18.42
C THR A 288 22.95 -10.25 -17.26
N GLY A 289 22.33 -10.14 -16.09
CA GLY A 289 22.80 -10.72 -14.83
C GLY A 289 24.01 -9.99 -14.24
N VAL A 290 24.42 -8.86 -14.79
CA VAL A 290 25.62 -8.13 -14.36
C VAL A 290 25.21 -6.91 -13.53
N LEU A 291 25.68 -6.85 -12.28
CA LEU A 291 25.45 -5.71 -11.40
C LEU A 291 26.25 -4.48 -11.88
N PRO A 292 25.67 -3.26 -11.78
CA PRO A 292 26.38 -2.04 -12.15
C PRO A 292 27.56 -1.80 -11.19
N ARG A 293 28.67 -1.33 -11.74
CA ARG A 293 29.86 -0.94 -10.94
C ARG A 293 29.80 0.51 -10.45
N HIS A 294 29.02 1.34 -11.13
CA HIS A 294 28.92 2.79 -10.87
C HIS A 294 27.48 3.26 -11.13
N GLY A 295 27.15 4.46 -10.66
CA GLY A 295 25.86 5.11 -10.95
C GLY A 295 24.70 4.68 -10.06
N VAL A 296 24.98 4.02 -8.93
CA VAL A 296 24.02 3.68 -7.88
C VAL A 296 24.44 4.33 -6.58
N ALA A 297 23.47 4.95 -5.90
CA ALA A 297 23.74 5.68 -4.64
C ALA A 297 24.16 4.74 -3.50
N ASP A 298 23.59 3.53 -3.46
CA ASP A 298 23.86 2.49 -2.47
C ASP A 298 24.01 1.12 -3.17
N PRO A 299 25.24 0.75 -3.57
CA PRO A 299 25.47 -0.50 -4.31
C PRO A 299 25.04 -1.76 -3.55
N ASP A 300 25.21 -1.79 -2.24
CA ASP A 300 24.86 -2.96 -1.42
C ASP A 300 23.36 -3.15 -1.33
N TRP A 301 22.62 -2.06 -1.12
CA TRP A 301 21.17 -2.11 -1.14
C TRP A 301 20.64 -2.46 -2.53
N PHE A 302 21.19 -1.83 -3.57
CA PHE A 302 20.83 -2.12 -4.96
C PHE A 302 21.01 -3.59 -5.29
N ALA A 303 22.18 -4.17 -4.96
CA ALA A 303 22.44 -5.57 -5.19
C ALA A 303 21.45 -6.48 -4.46
N ARG A 304 21.21 -6.23 -3.16
CA ARG A 304 20.24 -7.00 -2.38
C ARG A 304 18.82 -6.87 -2.96
N LYS A 305 18.40 -5.67 -3.36
CA LYS A 305 17.06 -5.43 -3.94
C LYS A 305 16.91 -6.09 -5.30
N ALA A 306 17.93 -6.02 -6.16
CA ALA A 306 17.96 -6.68 -7.46
C ALA A 306 17.90 -8.21 -7.31
N MET A 307 18.69 -8.78 -6.41
CA MET A 307 18.67 -10.21 -6.09
C MET A 307 17.33 -10.66 -5.52
N TRP A 308 16.74 -9.86 -4.63
CA TRP A 308 15.41 -10.15 -4.08
C TRP A 308 14.34 -10.15 -5.18
N LEU A 309 14.32 -9.15 -6.05
CA LEU A 309 13.35 -9.06 -7.15
C LEU A 309 13.45 -10.23 -8.13
N THR A 310 14.66 -10.75 -8.36
CA THR A 310 14.93 -11.81 -9.35
C THR A 310 15.04 -13.20 -8.72
N ASP A 311 14.80 -13.37 -7.42
CA ASP A 311 15.02 -14.61 -6.66
C ASP A 311 16.44 -15.17 -6.82
N GLY A 312 17.45 -14.28 -6.88
CA GLY A 312 18.83 -14.64 -7.10
C GLY A 312 19.14 -15.17 -8.50
N ARG A 313 18.18 -15.11 -9.41
CA ARG A 313 18.35 -15.55 -10.79
C ARG A 313 18.63 -14.34 -11.67
N ALA A 314 19.75 -14.32 -12.34
CA ALA A 314 19.88 -13.53 -13.55
C ALA A 314 18.80 -14.06 -14.51
N LEU A 315 17.78 -13.26 -14.81
CA LEU A 315 16.77 -13.65 -15.80
C LEU A 315 17.52 -13.81 -17.12
N LYS A 316 17.95 -15.05 -17.41
CA LYS A 316 18.40 -15.39 -18.75
C LYS A 316 17.26 -14.97 -19.67
N THR A 317 17.51 -14.00 -20.50
CA THR A 317 16.60 -13.61 -21.56
C THR A 317 16.18 -14.88 -22.27
N VAL A 318 14.90 -15.24 -22.16
CA VAL A 318 14.33 -16.20 -23.11
C VAL A 318 14.50 -15.53 -24.46
N PRO A 319 15.24 -16.13 -25.41
CA PRO A 319 15.31 -15.57 -26.74
C PRO A 319 13.88 -15.37 -27.20
N ALA A 320 13.61 -14.27 -27.88
CA ALA A 320 12.34 -14.06 -28.57
C ALA A 320 12.22 -15.16 -29.63
N ALA A 321 11.88 -16.35 -29.17
CA ALA A 321 11.62 -17.47 -30.03
C ALA A 321 10.31 -17.23 -30.73
N ALA A 322 10.43 -16.85 -32.00
CA ALA A 322 9.45 -17.11 -33.05
C ALA A 322 8.00 -16.71 -32.72
N ALA A 323 7.70 -15.42 -32.84
CA ALA A 323 6.42 -15.00 -33.35
C ALA A 323 6.44 -15.27 -34.87
N GLY A 324 6.15 -16.49 -35.26
CA GLY A 324 6.18 -16.91 -36.65
C GLY A 324 5.93 -18.40 -36.80
N ALA A 325 4.70 -18.84 -36.67
CA ALA A 325 4.06 -19.90 -37.44
C ALA A 325 2.58 -19.93 -37.04
#